data_34e425e95f1ab987ea7c2cef276a7972
#
_entry.id   34e425e95f1ab987ea7c2cef276a7972
#
_cell.length_a   1.000
_cell.length_b   1.000
_cell.length_c   1.000
_cell.angle_alpha   90.00
_cell.angle_beta   90.00
_cell.angle_gamma   90.00
#
_symmetry.space_group_name_H-M   'P 1'
#
loop_
_entity.id
_entity.type
_entity.pdbx_description
1 polymer ?
#
loop_
_entity_poly.entity_id
_entity_poly.type
_entity_poly.pdbx_seq_one_letter_code
_entity_poly.pdbx_strand_id
1 'polypeptide(L)'
;MDLLVPPLFAVVRNTHVPAVLRMSSISLLADCVDTYSLAILPYAQDLCTGFIDLLQLESSPANTVAKGEGKTTDDGNNDDLVSLDSNPTSRDSKLPPLRCAALHFLSLLMHASTKLICKGSTWITPFPGSMFRRANIVLEYISSTDEDRVVRVMAMEAKENLKQLQGTMLGLSELV
;
A
#
# COMPACT_ATOMS: atom_id res chain seq x y z
N MET A 1 6.53 9.40 -19.14
CA MET A 1 6.22 8.66 -17.90
C MET A 1 7.11 7.45 -17.68
N ASP A 2 7.59 6.80 -18.73
CA ASP A 2 8.45 5.60 -18.65
C ASP A 2 9.76 5.81 -17.86
N LEU A 3 10.26 7.03 -17.82
CA LEU A 3 11.47 7.39 -17.07
C LEU A 3 11.19 7.77 -15.59
N LEU A 4 9.94 8.00 -15.22
CA LEU A 4 9.57 8.51 -13.90
C LEU A 4 8.85 7.45 -13.05
N VAL A 5 7.82 6.80 -13.59
CA VAL A 5 6.97 5.88 -12.82
C VAL A 5 7.72 4.63 -12.35
N PRO A 6 8.46 3.90 -13.20
CA PRO A 6 9.15 2.70 -12.76
C PRO A 6 10.20 2.93 -11.66
N PRO A 7 11.08 3.95 -11.73
CA PRO A 7 12.05 4.19 -10.65
C PRO A 7 11.39 4.64 -9.34
N LEU A 8 10.36 5.48 -9.37
CA LEU A 8 9.62 5.85 -8.17
C LEU A 8 8.96 4.63 -7.53
N PHE A 9 8.35 3.78 -8.34
CA PHE A 9 7.72 2.56 -7.86
C PHE A 9 8.73 1.56 -7.29
N ALA A 10 9.93 1.45 -7.87
CA ALA A 10 11.02 0.65 -7.32
C ALA A 10 11.45 1.12 -5.93
N VAL A 11 11.53 2.44 -5.71
CA VAL A 11 11.79 3.02 -4.38
C VAL A 11 10.71 2.66 -3.38
N VAL A 12 9.44 2.75 -3.77
CA VAL A 12 8.30 2.41 -2.89
C VAL A 12 8.35 0.96 -2.43
N ARG A 13 8.70 0.03 -3.33
CA ARG A 13 8.75 -1.41 -3.03
C ARG A 13 9.99 -1.83 -2.23
N ASN A 14 11.03 -1.03 -2.22
CA ASN A 14 12.27 -1.38 -1.53
C ASN A 14 12.17 -1.10 -0.02
N THR A 15 12.07 -2.16 0.77
CA THR A 15 11.97 -2.09 2.24
C THR A 15 13.23 -1.57 2.93
N HIS A 16 14.38 -1.55 2.23
CA HIS A 16 15.64 -0.98 2.76
C HIS A 16 15.70 0.53 2.61
N VAL A 17 14.81 1.12 1.82
CA VAL A 17 14.73 2.58 1.66
C VAL A 17 13.98 3.17 2.87
N PRO A 18 14.48 4.27 3.47
CA PRO A 18 13.81 4.95 4.56
C PRO A 18 12.33 5.29 4.22
N ALA A 19 11.45 5.12 5.19
CA ALA A 19 10.00 5.32 5.00
C ALA A 19 9.65 6.71 4.47
N VAL A 20 10.40 7.74 4.88
CA VAL A 20 10.20 9.12 4.40
C VAL A 20 10.39 9.21 2.89
N LEU A 21 11.42 8.58 2.33
CA LEU A 21 11.66 8.57 0.90
C LEU A 21 10.61 7.74 0.15
N ARG A 22 10.18 6.62 0.73
CA ARG A 22 9.08 5.81 0.18
C ARG A 22 7.78 6.63 0.13
N MET A 23 7.43 7.35 1.21
CA MET A 23 6.26 8.24 1.26
C MET A 23 6.35 9.38 0.25
N SER A 24 7.51 10.02 0.12
CA SER A 24 7.72 11.08 -0.88
C SER A 24 7.55 10.55 -2.31
N SER A 25 8.04 9.33 -2.59
CA SER A 25 7.85 8.68 -3.89
C SER A 25 6.37 8.35 -4.16
N ILE A 26 5.61 7.94 -3.13
CA ILE A 26 4.16 7.73 -3.22
C ILE A 26 3.44 9.04 -3.52
N SER A 27 3.82 10.13 -2.85
CA SER A 27 3.24 11.47 -3.10
C SER A 27 3.47 11.92 -4.55
N LEU A 28 4.68 11.76 -5.07
CA LEU A 28 4.99 12.08 -6.46
C LEU A 28 4.19 11.22 -7.45
N LEU A 29 3.99 9.93 -7.15
CA LEU A 29 3.14 9.07 -7.97
C LEU A 29 1.68 9.53 -7.91
N ALA A 30 1.19 9.98 -6.75
CA ALA A 30 -0.16 10.54 -6.60
C ALA A 30 -0.33 11.82 -7.42
N ASP A 31 0.63 12.72 -7.40
CA ASP A 31 0.65 13.93 -8.23
C ASP A 31 0.63 13.60 -9.74
N CYS A 32 1.34 12.51 -10.13
CA CYS A 32 1.30 12.02 -11.49
C CYS A 32 -0.08 11.47 -11.88
N VAL A 33 -0.79 10.78 -10.98
CA VAL A 33 -2.15 10.29 -11.23
C VAL A 33 -3.11 11.47 -11.41
N ASP A 34 -2.99 12.47 -10.57
CA ASP A 34 -3.88 13.63 -10.58
C ASP A 34 -3.68 14.51 -11.82
N THR A 35 -2.41 14.74 -12.18
CA THR A 35 -2.05 15.64 -13.30
C THR A 35 -2.07 14.95 -14.66
N TYR A 36 -1.65 13.69 -14.73
CA TYR A 36 -1.43 12.95 -15.98
C TYR A 36 -2.08 11.57 -15.98
N SER A 37 -3.34 11.48 -15.56
CA SER A 37 -4.06 10.22 -15.39
C SER A 37 -3.94 9.26 -16.57
N LEU A 38 -4.07 9.77 -17.82
CA LEU A 38 -3.95 8.96 -19.04
C LEU A 38 -2.57 8.34 -19.22
N ALA A 39 -1.50 9.05 -18.84
CA ALA A 39 -0.13 8.58 -19.00
C ALA A 39 0.27 7.55 -17.92
N ILE A 40 -0.50 7.45 -16.84
CA ILE A 40 -0.31 6.48 -15.75
C ILE A 40 -1.04 5.16 -16.02
N LEU A 41 -2.10 5.16 -16.82
CA LEU A 41 -2.93 3.98 -17.07
C LEU A 41 -2.14 2.72 -17.50
N PRO A 42 -1.11 2.81 -18.37
CA PRO A 42 -0.33 1.63 -18.72
C PRO A 42 0.33 0.93 -17.53
N TYR A 43 0.55 1.66 -16.43
CA TYR A 43 1.16 1.13 -15.21
C TYR A 43 0.13 0.80 -14.12
N ALA A 44 -1.15 1.10 -14.34
CA ALA A 44 -2.17 1.03 -13.30
C ALA A 44 -2.29 -0.37 -12.67
N GLN A 45 -2.20 -1.42 -13.47
CA GLN A 45 -2.26 -2.80 -12.97
C GLN A 45 -1.06 -3.13 -12.08
N ASP A 46 0.14 -2.80 -12.52
CA ASP A 46 1.37 -3.09 -11.77
C ASP A 46 1.43 -2.27 -10.49
N LEU A 47 1.03 -0.99 -10.57
CA LEU A 47 0.93 -0.11 -9.40
C LEU A 47 -0.10 -0.65 -8.40
N CYS A 48 -1.31 -0.98 -8.83
CA CYS A 48 -2.32 -1.58 -7.94
C CYS A 48 -1.79 -2.84 -7.26
N THR A 49 -1.22 -3.75 -8.03
CA THR A 49 -0.69 -5.00 -7.50
C THR A 49 0.40 -4.76 -6.47
N GLY A 50 1.37 -3.90 -6.78
CA GLY A 50 2.48 -3.63 -5.89
C GLY A 50 2.09 -2.84 -4.63
N PHE A 51 1.08 -1.97 -4.70
CA PHE A 51 0.57 -1.29 -3.51
C PHE A 51 -0.28 -2.23 -2.62
N ILE A 52 -0.98 -3.20 -3.21
CA ILE A 52 -1.63 -4.26 -2.44
C ILE A 52 -0.60 -5.14 -1.75
N ASP A 53 0.51 -5.49 -2.43
CA ASP A 53 1.64 -6.23 -1.84
C ASP A 53 2.26 -5.46 -0.68
N LEU A 54 2.49 -4.15 -0.86
CA LEU A 54 3.00 -3.26 0.18
C LEU A 54 2.08 -3.25 1.40
N LEU A 55 0.79 -3.04 1.20
CA LEU A 55 -0.20 -3.01 2.28
C LEU A 55 -0.29 -4.35 3.00
N GLN A 56 -0.23 -5.46 2.28
CA GLN A 56 -0.22 -6.79 2.86
C GLN A 56 1.02 -7.02 3.73
N LEU A 57 2.19 -6.58 3.27
CA LEU A 57 3.45 -6.69 4.02
C LEU A 57 3.43 -5.84 5.29
N GLU A 58 3.00 -4.58 5.19
CA GLU A 58 2.99 -3.62 6.30
C GLU A 58 1.86 -3.90 7.32
N SER A 59 0.81 -4.64 6.93
CA SER A 59 -0.32 -4.98 7.80
C SER A 59 -0.26 -6.40 8.35
N SER A 60 0.64 -7.25 7.84
CA SER A 60 0.81 -8.61 8.39
C SER A 60 1.23 -8.54 9.85
N PRO A 61 0.63 -9.35 10.75
CA PRO A 61 1.14 -9.46 12.11
C PRO A 61 2.62 -9.86 12.03
N ALA A 62 3.47 -9.12 12.76
CA ALA A 62 4.86 -9.50 12.88
C ALA A 62 4.88 -10.95 13.36
N ASN A 63 5.42 -11.87 12.55
CA ASN A 63 5.69 -13.21 13.01
C ASN A 63 6.60 -13.06 14.21
N THR A 64 6.06 -13.19 15.40
CA THR A 64 6.82 -13.47 16.62
C THR A 64 7.51 -14.79 16.37
N VAL A 65 8.70 -14.70 15.79
CA VAL A 65 9.62 -15.82 15.79
C VAL A 65 9.78 -16.17 17.25
N ALA A 66 9.26 -17.34 17.61
CA ALA A 66 9.33 -17.94 18.91
C ALA A 66 10.75 -17.75 19.46
N LYS A 67 10.91 -16.88 20.46
CA LYS A 67 12.05 -16.90 21.34
C LYS A 67 11.97 -18.21 22.07
N GLY A 68 12.76 -19.18 21.61
CA GLY A 68 13.02 -20.40 22.33
C GLY A 68 13.47 -20.06 23.75
N GLU A 69 12.80 -20.69 24.69
CA GLU A 69 13.14 -20.69 26.12
C GLU A 69 14.61 -21.07 26.31
N GLY A 70 15.37 -20.11 26.76
CA GLY A 70 16.71 -20.31 27.32
C GLY A 70 16.74 -19.71 28.72
N LYS A 71 16.30 -20.52 29.68
CA LYS A 71 16.35 -20.25 31.11
C LYS A 71 17.81 -20.34 31.55
N THR A 72 18.41 -19.23 31.97
CA THR A 72 19.52 -19.26 32.94
C THR A 72 19.41 -18.06 33.85
N THR A 73 19.21 -18.36 35.11
CA THR A 73 19.45 -17.56 36.31
C THR A 73 20.90 -17.12 36.37
N ASP A 74 21.21 -15.86 36.65
CA ASP A 74 21.99 -15.50 37.81
C ASP A 74 22.17 -13.97 38.00
N ASP A 75 22.34 -13.61 39.21
CA ASP A 75 22.51 -12.40 39.96
C ASP A 75 23.39 -11.27 39.36
N GLY A 76 23.08 -10.01 39.78
CA GLY A 76 24.12 -9.05 40.16
C GLY A 76 24.16 -7.69 39.50
N ASN A 77 23.59 -6.68 40.19
CA ASN A 77 24.06 -5.29 40.37
C ASN A 77 24.50 -4.37 39.23
N ASN A 78 23.81 -3.21 39.24
CA ASN A 78 24.33 -1.83 39.05
C ASN A 78 25.10 -1.48 37.78
N ASP A 79 24.64 -0.59 36.98
CA ASP A 79 25.00 0.84 36.95
C ASP A 79 24.33 1.57 35.76
N ASP A 80 23.88 2.76 36.03
CA ASP A 80 23.44 3.78 35.07
C ASP A 80 24.49 4.02 33.98
N LEU A 81 24.18 3.59 32.75
CA LEU A 81 24.76 4.17 31.55
C LEU A 81 23.68 4.29 30.50
N VAL A 82 23.23 5.53 30.28
CA VAL A 82 22.42 5.93 29.14
C VAL A 82 23.14 5.55 27.86
N SER A 83 22.87 4.37 27.36
CA SER A 83 23.35 3.92 26.07
C SER A 83 22.39 4.48 25.02
N LEU A 84 22.79 5.58 24.40
CA LEU A 84 22.29 6.08 23.13
C LEU A 84 22.71 5.12 22.01
N ASP A 85 22.21 3.90 22.07
CA ASP A 85 22.38 2.94 20.98
C ASP A 85 21.13 3.00 20.10
N SER A 86 21.16 3.96 19.18
CA SER A 86 20.25 4.07 18.05
C SER A 86 20.57 2.94 17.07
N ASN A 87 20.19 1.71 17.42
CA ASN A 87 20.27 0.58 16.51
C ASN A 87 19.03 0.56 15.62
N PRO A 88 19.12 0.88 14.32
CA PRO A 88 17.95 1.01 13.41
C PRO A 88 17.42 -0.36 12.94
N THR A 89 17.65 -1.43 13.66
CA THR A 89 17.21 -2.79 13.29
C THR A 89 15.92 -3.24 13.97
N SER A 90 15.24 -2.37 14.69
CA SER A 90 13.91 -2.70 15.21
C SER A 90 12.87 -2.54 14.09
N ARG A 91 12.48 -3.66 13.48
CA ARG A 91 11.35 -3.77 12.55
C ARG A 91 9.99 -3.59 13.24
N ASP A 92 9.93 -2.85 14.32
CA ASP A 92 8.80 -2.86 15.25
C ASP A 92 7.82 -1.70 15.07
N SER A 93 7.86 -0.96 13.99
CA SER A 93 6.76 -0.04 13.75
C SER A 93 6.19 -0.24 12.37
N LYS A 94 5.10 -0.97 12.30
CA LYS A 94 4.10 -0.77 11.26
C LYS A 94 3.88 0.74 11.17
N LEU A 95 4.33 1.34 10.08
CA LEU A 95 4.30 2.80 9.93
C LEU A 95 2.92 3.25 9.45
N PRO A 96 2.00 3.72 10.33
CA PRO A 96 0.68 4.18 9.90
C PRO A 96 0.75 5.21 8.77
N PRO A 97 1.70 6.18 8.78
CA PRO A 97 1.79 7.15 7.69
C PRO A 97 2.07 6.53 6.32
N LEU A 98 2.88 5.47 6.26
CA LEU A 98 3.17 4.78 5.00
C LEU A 98 1.93 4.02 4.50
N ARG A 99 1.18 3.36 5.39
CA ARG A 99 -0.09 2.71 5.03
C ARG A 99 -1.13 3.71 4.57
N CYS A 100 -1.25 4.85 5.25
CA CYS A 100 -2.14 5.96 4.83
C CYS A 100 -1.77 6.46 3.43
N ALA A 101 -0.49 6.73 3.17
CA ALA A 101 -0.03 7.17 1.86
C ALA A 101 -0.33 6.14 0.75
N ALA A 102 -0.12 4.85 1.04
CA ALA A 102 -0.41 3.77 0.11
C ALA A 102 -1.92 3.63 -0.18
N LEU A 103 -2.76 3.70 0.85
CA LEU A 103 -4.22 3.66 0.71
C LEU A 103 -4.76 4.87 -0.06
N HIS A 104 -4.24 6.06 0.24
CA HIS A 104 -4.60 7.27 -0.50
C HIS A 104 -4.26 7.15 -1.98
N PHE A 105 -3.04 6.72 -2.30
CA PHE A 105 -2.62 6.49 -3.68
C PHE A 105 -3.53 5.48 -4.40
N LEU A 106 -3.85 4.35 -3.76
CA LEU A 106 -4.77 3.36 -4.33
C LEU A 106 -6.16 3.95 -4.61
N SER A 107 -6.71 4.72 -3.67
CA SER A 107 -8.00 5.40 -3.85
C SER A 107 -7.97 6.35 -5.06
N LEU A 108 -6.94 7.17 -5.19
CA LEU A 108 -6.76 8.07 -6.33
C LEU A 108 -6.66 7.31 -7.65
N LEU A 109 -5.85 6.26 -7.69
CA LEU A 109 -5.64 5.47 -8.90
C LEU A 109 -6.92 4.77 -9.35
N MET A 110 -7.68 4.18 -8.42
CA MET A 110 -8.97 3.54 -8.70
C MET A 110 -10.01 4.57 -9.18
N HIS A 111 -10.09 5.73 -8.52
CA HIS A 111 -10.99 6.80 -8.90
C HIS A 111 -10.67 7.36 -10.29
N ALA A 112 -9.39 7.62 -10.57
CA ALA A 112 -8.94 8.08 -11.89
C ALA A 112 -9.26 7.05 -12.98
N SER A 113 -9.03 5.77 -12.71
CA SER A 113 -9.33 4.66 -13.62
C SER A 113 -10.84 4.59 -13.91
N THR A 114 -11.68 4.64 -12.88
CA THR A 114 -13.15 4.66 -13.02
C THR A 114 -13.61 5.83 -13.89
N LYS A 115 -13.10 7.04 -13.61
CA LYS A 115 -13.44 8.25 -14.35
C LYS A 115 -13.06 8.19 -15.83
N LEU A 116 -11.92 7.58 -16.14
CA LEU A 116 -11.45 7.41 -17.51
C LEU A 116 -12.25 6.33 -18.26
N ILE A 117 -12.63 5.24 -17.59
CA ILE A 117 -13.52 4.21 -18.14
C ILE A 117 -14.88 4.84 -18.49
N CYS A 118 -15.48 5.60 -17.58
CA CYS A 118 -16.76 6.30 -17.84
C CYS A 118 -16.70 7.29 -19.00
N LYS A 119 -15.50 7.82 -19.30
CA LYS A 119 -15.28 8.70 -20.46
C LYS A 119 -15.07 7.96 -21.79
N GLY A 120 -15.16 6.63 -21.78
CA GLY A 120 -14.98 5.80 -22.96
C GLY A 120 -13.52 5.62 -23.40
N SER A 121 -12.57 5.77 -22.49
CA SER A 121 -11.16 5.52 -22.78
C SER A 121 -10.93 4.02 -22.96
N THR A 122 -10.67 3.59 -24.20
CA THR A 122 -10.44 2.18 -24.59
C THR A 122 -9.04 1.65 -24.24
N TRP A 123 -8.16 2.50 -23.71
CA TRP A 123 -6.76 2.20 -23.43
C TRP A 123 -6.50 1.54 -22.07
N ILE A 124 -7.55 1.20 -21.33
CA ILE A 124 -7.39 0.58 -20.01
C ILE A 124 -7.30 -0.92 -20.20
N THR A 125 -6.15 -1.47 -19.88
CA THR A 125 -6.01 -2.92 -19.71
C THR A 125 -6.95 -3.37 -18.60
N PRO A 126 -7.87 -4.31 -18.85
CA PRO A 126 -8.80 -4.74 -17.84
C PRO A 126 -8.03 -5.30 -16.64
N PHE A 127 -8.34 -4.80 -15.45
CA PHE A 127 -7.77 -5.35 -14.24
C PHE A 127 -8.21 -6.82 -14.08
N PRO A 128 -7.31 -7.76 -13.82
CA PRO A 128 -7.68 -9.16 -13.68
C PRO A 128 -8.57 -9.37 -12.44
N GLY A 129 -9.56 -10.26 -12.55
CA GLY A 129 -10.47 -10.56 -11.44
C GLY A 129 -9.75 -11.07 -10.19
N SER A 130 -8.59 -11.69 -10.34
CA SER A 130 -7.72 -12.09 -9.23
C SER A 130 -7.19 -10.89 -8.42
N MET A 131 -6.86 -9.79 -9.09
CA MET A 131 -6.44 -8.55 -8.44
C MET A 131 -7.56 -7.96 -7.59
N PHE A 132 -8.79 -7.86 -8.12
CA PHE A 132 -9.95 -7.38 -7.36
C PHE A 132 -10.21 -8.20 -6.11
N ARG A 133 -10.16 -9.53 -6.25
CA ARG A 133 -10.36 -10.45 -5.11
C ARG A 133 -9.29 -10.22 -4.04
N ARG A 134 -8.03 -10.15 -4.43
CA ARG A 134 -6.91 -9.95 -3.52
C ARG A 134 -6.98 -8.58 -2.84
N ALA A 135 -7.22 -7.52 -3.60
CA ALA A 135 -7.39 -6.17 -3.08
C ALA A 135 -8.52 -6.12 -2.04
N ASN A 136 -9.67 -6.73 -2.33
CA ASN A 136 -10.80 -6.75 -1.42
C ASN A 136 -10.46 -7.47 -0.10
N ILE A 137 -9.75 -8.59 -0.14
CA ILE A 137 -9.31 -9.32 1.07
C ILE A 137 -8.37 -8.46 1.91
N VAL A 138 -7.37 -7.82 1.29
CA VAL A 138 -6.38 -7.00 2.00
C VAL A 138 -7.05 -5.76 2.61
N LEU A 139 -7.89 -5.06 1.85
CA LEU A 139 -8.58 -3.86 2.33
C LEU A 139 -9.59 -4.19 3.43
N GLU A 140 -10.31 -5.31 3.32
CA GLU A 140 -11.21 -5.81 4.39
C GLU A 140 -10.45 -6.07 5.67
N TYR A 141 -9.32 -6.79 5.57
CA TYR A 141 -8.47 -7.08 6.71
C TYR A 141 -8.00 -5.80 7.40
N ILE A 142 -7.44 -4.84 6.65
CA ILE A 142 -6.94 -3.57 7.20
C ILE A 142 -8.09 -2.78 7.84
N SER A 143 -9.23 -2.67 7.17
CA SER A 143 -10.37 -1.89 7.68
C SER A 143 -10.95 -2.44 8.98
N SER A 144 -10.78 -3.73 9.24
CA SER A 144 -11.31 -4.40 10.43
C SER A 144 -10.28 -4.55 11.56
N THR A 145 -8.99 -4.69 11.24
CA THR A 145 -7.97 -5.12 12.22
C THR A 145 -6.87 -4.10 12.48
N ASP A 146 -6.70 -3.07 11.65
CA ASP A 146 -5.62 -2.10 11.86
C ASP A 146 -5.83 -1.33 13.18
N GLU A 147 -4.76 -1.11 13.91
CA GLU A 147 -4.80 -0.40 15.19
C GLU A 147 -5.11 1.09 15.00
N ASP A 148 -4.62 1.68 13.90
CA ASP A 148 -4.83 3.08 13.58
C ASP A 148 -6.21 3.32 12.95
N ARG A 149 -7.00 4.19 13.59
CA ARG A 149 -8.34 4.54 13.12
C ARG A 149 -8.33 5.19 11.74
N VAL A 150 -7.34 6.03 11.44
CA VAL A 150 -7.24 6.73 10.14
C VAL A 150 -6.98 5.73 9.05
N VAL A 151 -6.07 4.78 9.28
CA VAL A 151 -5.78 3.68 8.34
C VAL A 151 -7.04 2.87 8.05
N ARG A 152 -7.85 2.52 9.09
CA ARG A 152 -9.11 1.80 8.89
C ARG A 152 -10.10 2.56 8.01
N VAL A 153 -10.27 3.86 8.26
CA VAL A 153 -11.19 4.70 7.47
C VAL A 153 -10.73 4.79 6.02
N MET A 154 -9.44 5.02 5.78
CA MET A 154 -8.89 5.09 4.44
C MET A 154 -8.98 3.74 3.70
N ALA A 155 -8.85 2.62 4.41
CA ALA A 155 -9.06 1.30 3.82
C ALA A 155 -10.53 1.06 3.43
N MET A 156 -11.49 1.56 4.20
CA MET A 156 -12.92 1.54 3.85
C MET A 156 -13.20 2.37 2.60
N GLU A 157 -12.61 3.56 2.49
CA GLU A 157 -12.73 4.42 1.30
C GLU A 157 -12.12 3.74 0.07
N ALA A 158 -10.91 3.20 0.19
CA ALA A 158 -10.26 2.47 -0.90
C ALA A 158 -11.09 1.26 -1.35
N LYS A 159 -11.72 0.54 -0.42
CA LYS A 159 -12.62 -0.58 -0.71
C LYS A 159 -13.87 -0.14 -1.49
N GLU A 160 -14.43 1.02 -1.17
CA GLU A 160 -15.57 1.55 -1.90
C GLU A 160 -15.18 1.96 -3.33
N ASN A 161 -14.04 2.63 -3.50
CA ASN A 161 -13.50 2.96 -4.83
C ASN A 161 -13.20 1.69 -5.66
N LEU A 162 -12.74 0.61 -5.02
CA LEU A 162 -12.52 -0.68 -5.67
C LEU A 162 -13.82 -1.27 -6.20
N LYS A 163 -14.91 -1.22 -5.42
CA LYS A 163 -16.23 -1.69 -5.84
C LYS A 163 -16.79 -0.87 -7.01
N GLN A 164 -16.63 0.45 -6.97
CA GLN A 164 -17.06 1.34 -8.04
C GLN A 164 -16.30 1.02 -9.33
N LEU A 165 -14.99 0.84 -9.27
CA LEU A 165 -14.17 0.45 -10.41
C LEU A 165 -14.63 -0.90 -10.98
N GLN A 166 -14.83 -1.90 -10.12
CA GLN A 166 -15.29 -3.23 -10.52
C GLN A 166 -16.68 -3.16 -11.18
N GLY A 167 -17.63 -2.43 -10.60
CA GLY A 167 -18.96 -2.25 -11.15
C GLY A 167 -18.95 -1.57 -12.52
N THR A 168 -18.12 -0.54 -12.68
CA THR A 168 -17.94 0.16 -13.97
C THR A 168 -17.36 -0.77 -15.04
N MET A 169 -16.41 -1.61 -14.70
CA MET A 169 -15.82 -2.58 -15.63
C MET A 169 -16.81 -3.67 -16.04
N LEU A 170 -17.64 -4.17 -15.10
CA LEU A 170 -18.67 -5.17 -15.40
C LEU A 170 -19.78 -4.58 -16.28
N GLY A 171 -20.22 -3.35 -16.01
CA GLY A 171 -21.21 -2.66 -16.84
C GLY A 171 -20.75 -2.44 -18.28
N LEU A 172 -19.46 -2.30 -18.54
CA LEU A 172 -18.91 -2.24 -19.89
C LEU A 172 -18.91 -3.59 -20.61
N SER A 173 -18.78 -4.70 -19.87
CA SER A 173 -18.78 -6.06 -20.45
C SER A 173 -20.17 -6.51 -20.92
N GLU A 174 -21.25 -5.86 -20.44
CA GLU A 174 -22.62 -6.12 -20.87
C GLU A 174 -23.02 -5.32 -22.13
N LEU A 175 -22.20 -4.34 -22.55
CA LEU A 175 -22.46 -3.46 -23.69
C LEU A 175 -21.70 -3.88 -24.97
N VAL A 176 -20.88 -4.91 -24.90
CA VAL A 176 -20.10 -5.48 -26.02
C VAL A 176 -20.63 -6.87 -26.36
#